data_4ffc96812b05e3e86154563b7783c37e
#
_entry.id   4ffc96812b05e3e86154563b7783c37e
#
_cell.length_a   1.000
_cell.length_b   1.000
_cell.length_c   1.000
_cell.angle_alpha   90.00
_cell.angle_beta   90.00
_cell.angle_gamma   90.00
#
_symmetry.space_group_name_H-M   'P 1'
#
loop_
_entity.id
_entity.type
_entity.pdbx_description
1 polymer ?
#
loop_
_entity_poly.entity_id
_entity_poly.type
_entity_poly.pdbx_seq_one_letter_code
_entity_poly.pdbx_strand_id
1 'polypeptide(L)'
;MASMNTTRGFHKRAPVDLMKEYTICEAFSSPDSPYMLCLKNPRPYGALIGDFLISKGILKRGATVMEIGGGYGSLMHGLLSAHADFVKRVVMVDLSKSLLNRQRRKVGMWDGMVTFIQADIHELIHAISGVDLIILNEVIGDLDAWIDLDPQDLPHDAGQVIDAYGLEIPASLHFNLNIGAITLVEAICRKKIPIFIAEHASDPLIPKDMQFLGKGLNPDAFPREIRLVGHSEFTIRFSHLVAVARAFQRRTMTGALMELIGLKKSPGMNFIFSNRACANEAQEIIFELLDHIREYRWFIMH
;
A
#
# COMPACT_ATOMS: atom_id res chain seq x y z
N MET A 1 14.85 -18.94 -15.61
CA MET A 1 15.81 -19.00 -14.48
C MET A 1 15.41 -17.93 -13.48
N ALA A 2 15.13 -18.29 -12.24
CA ALA A 2 14.73 -17.36 -11.20
C ALA A 2 15.71 -16.19 -11.07
N SER A 3 15.19 -14.99 -10.84
CA SER A 3 16.00 -13.78 -10.67
C SER A 3 15.39 -12.89 -9.58
N MET A 4 16.21 -12.00 -9.01
CA MET A 4 15.76 -11.03 -8.00
C MET A 4 15.53 -9.67 -8.65
N ASN A 5 14.31 -9.12 -8.52
CA ASN A 5 14.05 -7.72 -8.79
C ASN A 5 14.39 -6.90 -7.54
N THR A 6 15.09 -5.78 -7.72
CA THR A 6 15.37 -4.83 -6.64
C THR A 6 15.30 -3.41 -7.17
N THR A 7 14.55 -2.55 -6.50
CA THR A 7 14.35 -1.14 -6.90
C THR A 7 15.17 -0.17 -6.07
N ARG A 8 15.84 -0.64 -4.99
CA ARG A 8 16.61 0.20 -4.03
C ARG A 8 17.60 1.14 -4.73
N GLY A 9 18.34 0.63 -5.74
CA GLY A 9 19.30 1.44 -6.49
C GLY A 9 18.65 2.52 -7.33
N PHE A 10 17.44 2.28 -7.83
CA PHE A 10 16.65 3.25 -8.58
C PHE A 10 16.17 4.36 -7.64
N HIS A 11 15.46 4.05 -6.56
CA HIS A 11 14.90 5.03 -5.63
C HIS A 11 15.96 5.90 -4.94
N LYS A 12 17.17 5.38 -4.72
CA LYS A 12 18.29 6.19 -4.18
C LYS A 12 18.79 7.25 -5.16
N ARG A 13 18.72 7.01 -6.48
CA ARG A 13 19.33 7.86 -7.52
C ARG A 13 18.34 8.70 -8.29
N ALA A 14 17.19 8.15 -8.61
CA ALA A 14 16.18 8.80 -9.41
C ALA A 14 14.99 9.19 -8.53
N PRO A 15 14.56 10.47 -8.53
CA PRO A 15 13.30 10.82 -7.92
C PRO A 15 12.17 10.21 -8.75
N VAL A 16 11.30 9.43 -8.12
CA VAL A 16 10.04 9.00 -8.72
C VAL A 16 9.22 10.26 -9.04
N ASP A 17 8.69 10.34 -10.24
CA ASP A 17 7.80 11.41 -10.65
C ASP A 17 6.35 10.95 -10.54
N LEU A 18 5.80 11.08 -9.33
CA LEU A 18 4.42 10.68 -9.02
C LEU A 18 3.35 11.45 -9.83
N MET A 19 3.75 12.46 -10.61
CA MET A 19 2.85 13.10 -11.57
C MET A 19 2.68 12.30 -12.87
N LYS A 20 3.60 11.36 -13.12
CA LYS A 20 3.55 10.43 -14.27
C LYS A 20 2.99 9.06 -13.92
N GLU A 21 2.81 8.80 -12.64
CA GLU A 21 2.28 7.57 -12.10
C GLU A 21 1.00 7.89 -11.33
N TYR A 22 -0.06 7.14 -11.60
CA TYR A 22 -1.29 7.31 -10.85
C TYR A 22 -1.10 6.73 -9.44
N THR A 23 -1.23 7.57 -8.41
CA THR A 23 -1.22 7.15 -7.02
C THR A 23 -2.50 7.57 -6.32
N ILE A 24 -2.99 6.74 -5.42
CA ILE A 24 -4.21 7.04 -4.63
C ILE A 24 -4.01 8.29 -3.77
N CYS A 25 -2.80 8.45 -3.21
CA CYS A 25 -2.48 9.61 -2.39
C CYS A 25 -2.63 10.92 -3.16
N GLU A 26 -2.11 11.00 -4.38
CA GLU A 26 -2.16 12.22 -5.18
C GLU A 26 -3.54 12.41 -5.84
N ALA A 27 -4.21 11.33 -6.25
CA ALA A 27 -5.57 11.38 -6.78
C ALA A 27 -6.56 12.02 -5.79
N PHE A 28 -6.38 11.82 -4.49
CA PHE A 28 -7.20 12.39 -3.43
C PHE A 28 -6.44 13.40 -2.53
N SER A 29 -5.43 14.10 -3.06
CA SER A 29 -4.65 15.06 -2.27
C SER A 29 -5.29 16.44 -2.19
N SER A 30 -6.05 16.85 -3.21
CA SER A 30 -6.69 18.16 -3.33
C SER A 30 -8.21 18.04 -3.32
N PRO A 31 -8.93 18.99 -2.66
CA PRO A 31 -10.39 19.09 -2.77
C PRO A 31 -10.89 19.29 -4.20
N ASP A 32 -10.06 19.90 -5.06
CA ASP A 32 -10.40 20.16 -6.47
C ASP A 32 -10.13 18.97 -7.39
N SER A 33 -9.62 17.86 -6.85
CA SER A 33 -9.40 16.65 -7.63
C SER A 33 -10.72 16.11 -8.19
N PRO A 34 -10.80 15.80 -9.50
CA PRO A 34 -12.00 15.25 -10.10
C PRO A 34 -12.43 13.91 -9.47
N TYR A 35 -11.47 13.14 -8.94
CA TYR A 35 -11.74 11.88 -8.25
C TYR A 35 -12.52 12.04 -6.94
N MET A 36 -12.48 13.23 -6.32
CA MET A 36 -13.28 13.54 -5.12
C MET A 36 -14.78 13.39 -5.38
N LEU A 37 -15.23 13.61 -6.61
CA LEU A 37 -16.64 13.43 -7.00
C LEU A 37 -17.10 11.97 -6.85
N CYS A 38 -16.20 11.02 -6.88
CA CYS A 38 -16.48 9.60 -6.71
C CYS A 38 -16.70 9.18 -5.25
N LEU A 39 -16.35 10.02 -4.28
CA LEU A 39 -16.45 9.72 -2.85
C LEU A 39 -17.78 10.16 -2.24
N LYS A 40 -18.33 9.36 -1.32
CA LYS A 40 -19.51 9.74 -0.51
C LYS A 40 -19.20 10.94 0.39
N ASN A 41 -18.01 10.94 0.94
CA ASN A 41 -17.50 12.00 1.80
C ASN A 41 -16.17 12.49 1.23
N PRO A 42 -16.17 13.52 0.37
CA PRO A 42 -14.96 14.04 -0.27
C PRO A 42 -13.98 14.60 0.78
N ARG A 43 -12.91 13.88 1.03
CA ARG A 43 -11.84 14.27 1.97
C ARG A 43 -10.50 13.75 1.44
N PRO A 44 -9.37 14.42 1.77
CA PRO A 44 -8.04 13.93 1.44
C PRO A 44 -7.84 12.49 1.93
N TYR A 45 -7.10 11.69 1.15
CA TYR A 45 -6.90 10.27 1.42
C TYR A 45 -6.35 10.02 2.82
N GLY A 46 -5.35 10.79 3.28
CA GLY A 46 -4.80 10.67 4.62
C GLY A 46 -5.83 10.93 5.74
N ALA A 47 -6.81 11.82 5.50
CA ALA A 47 -7.91 12.03 6.44
C ALA A 47 -8.84 10.81 6.52
N LEU A 48 -9.16 10.19 5.36
CA LEU A 48 -9.96 8.96 5.30
C LEU A 48 -9.25 7.79 6.01
N ILE A 49 -7.94 7.64 5.80
CA ILE A 49 -7.12 6.65 6.51
C ILE A 49 -7.14 6.91 8.02
N GLY A 50 -6.98 8.16 8.44
CA GLY A 50 -7.05 8.56 9.86
C GLY A 50 -8.39 8.19 10.49
N ASP A 51 -9.51 8.58 9.86
CA ASP A 51 -10.87 8.20 10.31
C ASP A 51 -11.01 6.69 10.48
N PHE A 52 -10.54 5.95 9.48
CA PHE A 52 -10.61 4.49 9.48
C PHE A 52 -9.78 3.87 10.62
N LEU A 53 -8.53 4.28 10.79
CA LEU A 53 -7.63 3.75 11.82
C LEU A 53 -8.11 4.10 13.23
N ILE A 54 -8.70 5.29 13.44
CA ILE A 54 -9.35 5.69 14.69
C ILE A 54 -10.57 4.80 14.94
N SER A 55 -11.43 4.59 13.95
CA SER A 55 -12.63 3.75 14.08
C SER A 55 -12.32 2.30 14.43
N LYS A 56 -11.13 1.79 14.01
CA LYS A 56 -10.63 0.46 14.32
C LYS A 56 -9.86 0.40 15.66
N GLY A 57 -9.67 1.53 16.33
CA GLY A 57 -8.88 1.61 17.57
C GLY A 57 -7.38 1.39 17.39
N ILE A 58 -6.89 1.53 16.16
CA ILE A 58 -5.47 1.36 15.79
C ILE A 58 -4.70 2.67 16.01
N LEU A 59 -5.20 3.80 15.48
CA LEU A 59 -4.63 5.11 15.78
C LEU A 59 -5.26 5.64 17.08
N LYS A 60 -4.43 5.75 18.12
CA LYS A 60 -4.81 6.21 19.45
C LYS A 60 -4.28 7.62 19.70
N ARG A 61 -4.91 8.37 20.64
CA ARG A 61 -4.42 9.69 21.03
C ARG A 61 -3.00 9.62 21.60
N GLY A 62 -2.16 10.55 21.19
CA GLY A 62 -0.76 10.62 21.59
C GLY A 62 0.16 9.63 20.89
N ALA A 63 -0.28 9.05 19.78
CA ALA A 63 0.51 8.08 19.02
C ALA A 63 1.73 8.70 18.34
N THR A 64 2.82 7.94 18.29
CA THR A 64 3.94 8.15 17.39
C THR A 64 3.70 7.33 16.13
N VAL A 65 3.49 8.01 15.00
CA VAL A 65 3.22 7.40 13.70
C VAL A 65 4.46 7.42 12.83
N MET A 66 4.80 6.30 12.20
CA MET A 66 5.87 6.23 11.20
C MET A 66 5.24 5.97 9.83
N GLU A 67 5.54 6.83 8.86
CA GLU A 67 5.22 6.61 7.45
C GLU A 67 6.48 6.23 6.69
N ILE A 68 6.42 5.16 5.92
CA ILE A 68 7.52 4.65 5.11
C ILE A 68 7.14 4.83 3.64
N GLY A 69 8.05 5.44 2.84
CA GLY A 69 7.81 5.68 1.42
C GLY A 69 6.68 6.69 1.18
N GLY A 70 6.64 7.78 1.94
CA GLY A 70 5.53 8.75 1.93
C GLY A 70 5.37 9.57 0.65
N GLY A 71 6.08 9.26 -0.44
CA GLY A 71 5.98 9.95 -1.73
C GLY A 71 6.13 11.46 -1.60
N TYR A 72 5.13 12.23 -2.01
CA TYR A 72 5.13 13.70 -1.85
C TYR A 72 4.66 14.18 -0.46
N GLY A 73 4.27 13.26 0.44
CA GLY A 73 3.79 13.57 1.79
C GLY A 73 2.29 13.85 1.88
N SER A 74 1.55 13.54 0.84
CA SER A 74 0.11 13.88 0.74
C SER A 74 -0.74 13.08 1.73
N LEU A 75 -0.40 11.81 2.01
CA LEU A 75 -1.10 11.01 3.02
C LEU A 75 -0.91 11.62 4.40
N MET A 76 0.33 11.85 4.84
CA MET A 76 0.61 12.42 6.16
C MET A 76 0.06 13.82 6.31
N HIS A 77 0.13 14.65 5.27
CA HIS A 77 -0.50 15.97 5.26
C HIS A 77 -2.01 15.88 5.52
N GLY A 78 -2.71 14.99 4.80
CA GLY A 78 -4.15 14.78 4.98
C GLY A 78 -4.50 14.24 6.37
N LEU A 79 -3.71 13.31 6.90
CA LEU A 79 -3.88 12.75 8.23
C LEU A 79 -3.69 13.82 9.30
N LEU A 80 -2.62 14.60 9.27
CA LEU A 80 -2.35 15.66 10.24
C LEU A 80 -3.36 16.82 10.14
N SER A 81 -3.79 17.18 8.92
CA SER A 81 -4.82 18.22 8.75
C SER A 81 -6.14 17.88 9.44
N ALA A 82 -6.47 16.59 9.54
CA ALA A 82 -7.73 16.15 10.13
C ALA A 82 -7.59 15.66 11.57
N HIS A 83 -6.44 15.12 11.95
CA HIS A 83 -6.26 14.32 13.18
C HIS A 83 -4.94 14.62 13.92
N ALA A 84 -4.38 15.83 13.79
CA ALA A 84 -3.15 16.19 14.51
C ALA A 84 -3.27 15.99 16.04
N ASP A 85 -4.47 16.11 16.61
CA ASP A 85 -4.75 15.88 18.03
C ASP A 85 -4.61 14.42 18.47
N PHE A 86 -4.60 13.47 17.55
CA PHE A 86 -4.29 12.06 17.81
C PHE A 86 -2.79 11.76 17.75
N VAL A 87 -2.01 12.60 17.07
CA VAL A 87 -0.62 12.33 16.78
C VAL A 87 0.29 13.17 17.68
N LYS A 88 1.17 12.51 18.42
CA LYS A 88 2.20 13.17 19.22
C LYS A 88 3.45 13.46 18.40
N ARG A 89 3.82 12.54 17.52
CA ARG A 89 5.03 12.61 16.71
C ARG A 89 4.84 11.83 15.41
N VAL A 90 5.47 12.32 14.36
CA VAL A 90 5.59 11.62 13.07
C VAL A 90 7.05 11.35 12.75
N VAL A 91 7.34 10.17 12.19
CA VAL A 91 8.63 9.82 11.61
C VAL A 91 8.38 9.46 10.14
N MET A 92 8.91 10.25 9.22
CA MET A 92 8.85 9.98 7.78
C MET A 92 10.16 9.37 7.32
N VAL A 93 10.09 8.17 6.75
CA VAL A 93 11.24 7.40 6.28
C VAL A 93 11.16 7.21 4.78
N ASP A 94 12.24 7.53 4.07
CA ASP A 94 12.31 7.35 2.62
C ASP A 94 13.76 7.09 2.18
N LEU A 95 13.95 6.34 1.11
CA LEU A 95 15.26 6.14 0.47
C LEU A 95 15.71 7.40 -0.28
N SER A 96 14.74 8.15 -0.83
CA SER A 96 14.96 9.31 -1.69
C SER A 96 15.08 10.59 -0.87
N LYS A 97 16.26 11.20 -0.87
CA LYS A 97 16.46 12.55 -0.30
C LYS A 97 15.57 13.60 -0.97
N SER A 98 15.30 13.45 -2.27
CA SER A 98 14.44 14.35 -3.03
C SER A 98 13.01 14.28 -2.52
N LEU A 99 12.45 13.08 -2.33
CA LEU A 99 11.12 12.88 -1.78
C LEU A 99 11.02 13.39 -0.34
N LEU A 100 11.99 13.11 0.53
CA LEU A 100 12.03 13.69 1.88
C LEU A 100 11.98 15.22 1.90
N ASN A 101 12.63 15.87 0.94
CA ASN A 101 12.57 17.33 0.81
C ASN A 101 11.18 17.81 0.35
N ARG A 102 10.47 17.06 -0.49
CA ARG A 102 9.08 17.35 -0.87
C ARG A 102 8.14 17.13 0.31
N GLN A 103 8.27 16.01 1.00
CA GLN A 103 7.53 15.69 2.23
C GLN A 103 7.69 16.81 3.27
N ARG A 104 8.93 17.27 3.54
CA ARG A 104 9.19 18.37 4.48
C ARG A 104 8.45 19.65 4.11
N ARG A 105 8.42 20.02 2.82
CA ARG A 105 7.66 21.18 2.37
C ARG A 105 6.15 20.99 2.54
N LYS A 106 5.64 19.78 2.26
CA LYS A 106 4.22 19.46 2.30
C LYS A 106 3.66 19.51 3.72
N VAL A 107 4.41 18.97 4.70
CA VAL A 107 3.97 18.92 6.12
C VAL A 107 4.64 19.98 7.00
N GLY A 108 5.24 21.02 6.40
CA GLY A 108 6.04 22.03 7.12
C GLY A 108 5.31 22.78 8.23
N MET A 109 3.99 22.90 8.17
CA MET A 109 3.20 23.54 9.25
C MET A 109 3.21 22.72 10.58
N TRP A 110 3.67 21.45 10.54
CA TRP A 110 3.86 20.59 11.72
C TRP A 110 5.32 20.25 11.99
N ASP A 111 6.27 21.10 11.55
CA ASP A 111 7.71 20.85 11.62
C ASP A 111 8.19 20.39 13.02
N GLY A 112 7.64 20.97 14.08
CA GLY A 112 7.95 20.54 15.45
C GLY A 112 7.50 19.14 15.85
N MET A 113 6.63 18.51 15.06
CA MET A 113 6.12 17.14 15.29
C MET A 113 6.76 16.10 14.37
N VAL A 114 7.39 16.49 13.26
CA VAL A 114 7.80 15.59 12.18
C VAL A 114 9.32 15.46 12.14
N THR A 115 9.79 14.21 12.14
CA THR A 115 11.20 13.85 11.92
C THR A 115 11.34 13.15 10.57
N PHE A 116 12.39 13.47 9.81
CA PHE A 116 12.66 12.88 8.50
C PHE A 116 13.95 12.07 8.55
N ILE A 117 13.88 10.82 8.11
CA ILE A 117 15.00 9.88 8.13
C ILE A 117 15.22 9.35 6.72
N GLN A 118 16.41 9.58 6.16
CA GLN A 118 16.81 8.94 4.91
C GLN A 118 17.42 7.58 5.25
N ALA A 119 16.69 6.50 5.00
CA ALA A 119 17.15 5.15 5.31
C ALA A 119 16.42 4.09 4.46
N ASP A 120 17.08 2.94 4.34
CA ASP A 120 16.43 1.71 3.92
C ASP A 120 15.64 1.13 5.11
N ILE A 121 14.36 0.83 4.90
CA ILE A 121 13.50 0.33 5.97
C ILE A 121 13.96 -1.05 6.48
N HIS A 122 14.47 -1.91 5.61
CA HIS A 122 14.98 -3.21 6.03
C HIS A 122 16.17 -3.11 7.00
N GLU A 123 16.98 -2.08 6.85
CA GLU A 123 18.08 -1.79 7.79
C GLU A 123 17.55 -1.10 9.06
N LEU A 124 16.68 -0.10 8.88
CA LEU A 124 16.18 0.73 9.97
C LEU A 124 15.24 -0.04 10.91
N ILE A 125 14.43 -0.99 10.42
CA ILE A 125 13.38 -1.67 11.19
C ILE A 125 13.93 -2.32 12.47
N HIS A 126 15.16 -2.80 12.45
CA HIS A 126 15.79 -3.44 13.61
C HIS A 126 16.10 -2.45 14.75
N ALA A 127 16.35 -1.18 14.43
CA ALA A 127 16.66 -0.12 15.37
C ALA A 127 15.43 0.67 15.85
N ILE A 128 14.24 0.47 15.22
CA ILE A 128 13.03 1.22 15.56
C ILE A 128 12.57 0.91 16.98
N SER A 129 12.26 1.97 17.73
CA SER A 129 11.63 1.93 19.05
C SER A 129 10.70 3.12 19.26
N GLY A 130 9.70 2.97 20.15
CA GLY A 130 8.79 4.07 20.50
C GLY A 130 7.89 4.51 19.34
N VAL A 131 7.58 3.63 18.41
CA VAL A 131 6.60 3.81 17.34
C VAL A 131 5.35 3.01 17.68
N ASP A 132 4.18 3.65 17.61
CA ASP A 132 2.89 3.06 17.96
C ASP A 132 2.13 2.55 16.72
N LEU A 133 2.46 3.06 15.53
CA LEU A 133 1.83 2.68 14.26
C LEU A 133 2.80 2.91 13.10
N ILE A 134 2.93 1.92 12.21
CA ILE A 134 3.62 2.06 10.92
C ILE A 134 2.57 2.09 9.79
N ILE A 135 2.72 3.03 8.86
CA ILE A 135 1.91 3.17 7.65
C ILE A 135 2.80 2.91 6.44
N LEU A 136 2.36 1.98 5.58
CA LEU A 136 2.97 1.62 4.31
C LEU A 136 1.88 1.69 3.24
N ASN A 137 1.92 2.71 2.41
CA ASN A 137 0.93 2.92 1.35
C ASN A 137 1.63 3.05 0.01
N GLU A 138 1.30 2.16 -0.93
CA GLU A 138 1.92 2.12 -2.27
C GLU A 138 3.46 2.11 -2.20
N VAL A 139 4.03 1.20 -1.41
CA VAL A 139 5.49 1.10 -1.20
C VAL A 139 6.00 -0.33 -1.10
N ILE A 140 5.18 -1.28 -0.67
CA ILE A 140 5.68 -2.66 -0.49
C ILE A 140 5.78 -3.43 -1.80
N GLY A 141 5.13 -2.96 -2.86
CA GLY A 141 5.28 -3.44 -4.23
C GLY A 141 6.66 -3.17 -4.81
N ASP A 142 7.33 -2.12 -4.32
CA ASP A 142 8.70 -1.74 -4.67
C ASP A 142 9.80 -2.57 -3.98
N LEU A 143 9.44 -3.35 -2.97
CA LEU A 143 10.44 -4.15 -2.25
C LEU A 143 10.90 -5.36 -3.09
N ASP A 144 12.02 -5.97 -2.67
CA ASP A 144 12.63 -7.08 -3.39
C ASP A 144 11.61 -8.20 -3.68
N ALA A 145 11.59 -8.69 -4.92
CA ALA A 145 10.75 -9.79 -5.36
C ALA A 145 11.55 -10.84 -6.12
N TRP A 146 11.36 -12.10 -5.79
CA TRP A 146 11.79 -13.21 -6.65
C TRP A 146 10.87 -13.32 -7.84
N ILE A 147 11.45 -13.47 -9.04
CA ILE A 147 10.76 -13.56 -10.31
C ILE A 147 11.00 -14.94 -10.92
N ASP A 148 9.93 -15.48 -11.52
CA ASP A 148 9.99 -16.72 -12.32
C ASP A 148 10.50 -17.92 -11.51
N LEU A 149 10.06 -18.04 -10.24
CA LEU A 149 10.39 -19.17 -9.39
C LEU A 149 9.77 -20.47 -9.92
N ASP A 150 10.59 -21.52 -10.07
CA ASP A 150 10.13 -22.88 -10.26
C ASP A 150 9.82 -23.49 -8.89
N PRO A 151 8.57 -23.94 -8.62
CA PRO A 151 8.22 -24.54 -7.34
C PRO A 151 8.99 -25.83 -7.01
N GLN A 152 9.63 -26.47 -8.02
CA GLN A 152 10.43 -27.67 -7.84
C GLN A 152 11.93 -27.37 -7.61
N ASP A 153 12.38 -26.14 -7.90
CA ASP A 153 13.79 -25.73 -7.74
C ASP A 153 13.85 -24.29 -7.18
N LEU A 154 13.51 -24.16 -5.89
CA LEU A 154 13.45 -22.87 -5.20
C LEU A 154 14.84 -22.43 -4.73
N PRO A 155 15.19 -21.13 -4.86
CA PRO A 155 16.31 -20.54 -4.14
C PRO A 155 16.17 -20.77 -2.64
N HIS A 156 17.30 -20.96 -1.96
CA HIS A 156 17.35 -21.37 -0.56
C HIS A 156 16.54 -20.44 0.37
N ASP A 157 16.70 -19.12 0.22
CA ASP A 157 16.00 -18.11 1.01
C ASP A 157 14.48 -18.07 0.72
N ALA A 158 14.08 -18.26 -0.55
CA ALA A 158 12.66 -18.36 -0.91
C ALA A 158 12.02 -19.62 -0.30
N GLY A 159 12.70 -20.79 -0.42
CA GLY A 159 12.25 -22.05 0.18
C GLY A 159 12.12 -21.95 1.70
N GLN A 160 13.12 -21.39 2.37
CA GLN A 160 13.06 -21.18 3.82
C GLN A 160 11.85 -20.37 4.28
N VAL A 161 11.52 -19.27 3.59
CA VAL A 161 10.39 -18.40 3.93
C VAL A 161 9.05 -19.09 3.66
N ILE A 162 8.95 -19.81 2.52
CA ILE A 162 7.76 -20.57 2.16
C ILE A 162 7.47 -21.63 3.22
N ASP A 163 8.47 -22.41 3.61
CA ASP A 163 8.33 -23.48 4.61
C ASP A 163 8.05 -22.92 6.01
N ALA A 164 8.77 -21.86 6.42
CA ALA A 164 8.63 -21.28 7.76
C ALA A 164 7.21 -20.75 8.03
N TYR A 165 6.53 -20.25 7.00
CA TYR A 165 5.19 -19.66 7.15
C TYR A 165 4.08 -20.48 6.48
N GLY A 166 4.40 -21.61 5.87
CA GLY A 166 3.43 -22.44 5.16
C GLY A 166 2.74 -21.65 4.05
N LEU A 167 3.52 -20.91 3.25
CA LEU A 167 2.97 -20.08 2.19
C LEU A 167 2.41 -20.97 1.06
N GLU A 168 1.20 -20.65 0.62
CA GLU A 168 0.63 -21.31 -0.54
C GLU A 168 1.39 -20.88 -1.80
N ILE A 169 1.87 -21.86 -2.57
CA ILE A 169 2.51 -21.66 -3.87
C ILE A 169 1.86 -22.58 -4.92
N PRO A 170 1.96 -22.27 -6.24
CA PRO A 170 1.43 -23.14 -7.27
C PRO A 170 2.22 -24.46 -7.32
N ALA A 171 1.55 -25.56 -7.65
CA ALA A 171 2.18 -26.87 -7.66
C ALA A 171 3.15 -27.10 -8.82
N SER A 172 2.93 -26.44 -9.97
CA SER A 172 3.67 -26.70 -11.22
C SER A 172 3.84 -25.48 -12.14
N LEU A 173 3.34 -24.31 -11.75
CA LEU A 173 3.48 -23.07 -12.53
C LEU A 173 4.55 -22.19 -11.92
N HIS A 174 5.36 -21.57 -12.75
CA HIS A 174 6.27 -20.53 -12.30
C HIS A 174 5.50 -19.36 -11.68
N PHE A 175 6.08 -18.74 -10.67
CA PHE A 175 5.43 -17.67 -9.90
C PHE A 175 6.43 -16.64 -9.40
N ASN A 176 5.91 -15.50 -8.94
CA ASN A 176 6.72 -14.48 -8.27
C ASN A 176 6.41 -14.47 -6.78
N LEU A 177 7.40 -14.06 -5.95
CA LEU A 177 7.29 -14.01 -4.50
C LEU A 177 7.80 -12.67 -3.98
N ASN A 178 6.97 -11.93 -3.23
CA ASN A 178 7.31 -10.65 -2.62
C ASN A 178 8.18 -10.86 -1.36
N ILE A 179 9.41 -11.33 -1.53
CA ILE A 179 10.29 -11.68 -0.41
C ILE A 179 10.58 -10.48 0.50
N GLY A 180 10.76 -9.28 -0.07
CA GLY A 180 10.99 -8.05 0.69
C GLY A 180 9.79 -7.65 1.55
N ALA A 181 8.56 -7.73 1.01
CA ALA A 181 7.35 -7.44 1.78
C ALA A 181 7.15 -8.45 2.93
N ILE A 182 7.38 -9.73 2.66
CA ILE A 182 7.28 -10.81 3.65
C ILE A 182 8.29 -10.60 4.79
N THR A 183 9.55 -10.37 4.48
CA THR A 183 10.62 -10.19 5.48
C THR A 183 10.45 -8.89 6.28
N LEU A 184 9.92 -7.83 5.67
CA LEU A 184 9.58 -6.60 6.38
C LEU A 184 8.44 -6.83 7.37
N VAL A 185 7.34 -7.49 6.95
CA VAL A 185 6.22 -7.82 7.85
C VAL A 185 6.67 -8.73 8.98
N GLU A 186 7.53 -9.71 8.72
CA GLU A 186 8.17 -10.54 9.74
C GLU A 186 8.91 -9.70 10.78
N ALA A 187 9.78 -8.79 10.34
CA ALA A 187 10.56 -7.93 11.23
C ALA A 187 9.65 -7.03 12.09
N ILE A 188 8.55 -6.50 11.52
CA ILE A 188 7.55 -5.71 12.24
C ILE A 188 6.78 -6.59 13.24
N CYS A 189 6.45 -7.83 12.90
CA CYS A 189 5.85 -8.80 13.82
C CYS A 189 6.69 -8.99 15.07
N ARG A 190 8.00 -9.17 14.90
CA ARG A 190 8.96 -9.32 16.02
C ARG A 190 9.00 -8.10 16.93
N LYS A 191 8.81 -6.89 16.39
CA LYS A 191 8.72 -5.63 17.14
C LYS A 191 7.37 -5.42 17.81
N LYS A 192 6.34 -6.18 17.45
CA LYS A 192 4.96 -6.07 17.94
C LYS A 192 4.33 -4.70 17.66
N ILE A 193 4.77 -3.99 16.63
CA ILE A 193 4.23 -2.69 16.24
C ILE A 193 2.99 -2.93 15.34
N PRO A 194 1.86 -2.23 15.57
CA PRO A 194 0.75 -2.21 14.64
C PRO A 194 1.14 -1.63 13.28
N ILE A 195 0.61 -2.22 12.19
CA ILE A 195 0.82 -1.70 10.84
C ILE A 195 -0.49 -1.50 10.10
N PHE A 196 -0.48 -0.53 9.20
CA PHE A 196 -1.44 -0.37 8.12
C PHE A 196 -0.70 -0.44 6.79
N ILE A 197 -1.20 -1.26 5.88
CA ILE A 197 -0.70 -1.40 4.51
C ILE A 197 -1.88 -1.17 3.56
N ALA A 198 -1.67 -0.43 2.48
CA ALA A 198 -2.57 -0.40 1.33
C ALA A 198 -1.74 -0.50 0.06
N GLU A 199 -2.10 -1.46 -0.83
CA GLU A 199 -1.30 -1.78 -2.00
C GLU A 199 -2.13 -2.53 -3.06
N HIS A 200 -1.64 -2.55 -4.30
CA HIS A 200 -2.12 -3.44 -5.35
C HIS A 200 -1.98 -4.90 -4.93
N ALA A 201 -3.08 -5.64 -4.98
CA ALA A 201 -3.12 -7.04 -4.61
C ALA A 201 -3.14 -7.96 -5.83
N SER A 202 -2.42 -9.08 -5.75
CA SER A 202 -2.61 -10.20 -6.68
C SER A 202 -3.82 -11.07 -6.30
N ASP A 203 -4.22 -11.02 -5.02
CA ASP A 203 -5.40 -11.70 -4.46
C ASP A 203 -6.46 -10.66 -4.00
N PRO A 204 -7.05 -9.86 -4.93
CA PRO A 204 -7.93 -8.74 -4.61
C PRO A 204 -9.22 -9.19 -3.93
N LEU A 205 -9.77 -8.31 -3.09
CA LEU A 205 -11.09 -8.51 -2.47
C LEU A 205 -12.12 -7.62 -3.16
N ILE A 206 -13.19 -8.21 -3.67
CA ILE A 206 -14.26 -7.49 -4.32
C ILE A 206 -15.45 -7.35 -3.36
N PRO A 207 -15.94 -6.12 -3.10
CA PRO A 207 -17.12 -5.92 -2.27
C PRO A 207 -18.33 -6.65 -2.82
N LYS A 208 -19.16 -7.23 -1.93
CA LYS A 208 -20.33 -8.02 -2.32
C LYS A 208 -21.31 -7.28 -3.22
N ASP A 209 -21.41 -5.99 -3.07
CA ASP A 209 -22.33 -5.12 -3.81
C ASP A 209 -21.69 -4.44 -5.04
N MET A 210 -20.44 -4.81 -5.36
CA MET A 210 -19.69 -4.31 -6.53
C MET A 210 -19.04 -5.47 -7.31
N GLN A 211 -19.68 -6.63 -7.37
CA GLN A 211 -19.13 -7.85 -8.00
C GLN A 211 -18.72 -7.67 -9.47
N PHE A 212 -19.30 -6.70 -10.17
CA PHE A 212 -18.91 -6.36 -11.53
C PHE A 212 -17.45 -5.93 -11.68
N LEU A 213 -16.83 -5.42 -10.60
CA LEU A 213 -15.40 -5.03 -10.58
C LEU A 213 -14.46 -6.25 -10.62
N GLY A 214 -14.94 -7.42 -10.22
CA GLY A 214 -14.17 -8.67 -10.27
C GLY A 214 -14.04 -9.25 -11.69
N LYS A 215 -14.77 -8.72 -12.68
CA LYS A 215 -14.71 -9.24 -14.05
C LYS A 215 -13.28 -9.13 -14.61
N GLY A 216 -12.71 -10.28 -14.99
CA GLY A 216 -11.35 -10.36 -15.54
C GLY A 216 -10.23 -10.35 -14.48
N LEU A 217 -10.55 -10.33 -13.19
CA LEU A 217 -9.57 -10.56 -12.13
C LEU A 217 -9.53 -12.03 -11.74
N ASN A 218 -8.34 -12.49 -11.40
CA ASN A 218 -8.14 -13.81 -10.78
C ASN A 218 -7.81 -13.60 -9.29
N PRO A 219 -8.71 -13.92 -8.35
CA PRO A 219 -8.47 -13.71 -6.92
C PRO A 219 -7.39 -14.63 -6.33
N ASP A 220 -7.00 -15.68 -7.05
CA ASP A 220 -5.96 -16.62 -6.65
C ASP A 220 -4.63 -16.41 -7.38
N ALA A 221 -4.48 -15.26 -8.04
CA ALA A 221 -3.26 -14.95 -8.78
C ALA A 221 -2.06 -14.76 -7.86
N PHE A 222 -0.88 -15.06 -8.39
CA PHE A 222 0.41 -14.75 -7.76
C PHE A 222 0.87 -13.36 -8.17
N PRO A 223 1.85 -12.77 -7.44
CA PRO A 223 2.35 -11.44 -7.74
C PRO A 223 2.71 -11.28 -9.22
N ARG A 224 2.19 -10.25 -9.85
CA ARG A 224 2.49 -9.87 -11.24
C ARG A 224 3.32 -8.60 -11.30
N GLU A 225 4.15 -8.49 -12.32
CA GLU A 225 4.93 -7.30 -12.58
C GLU A 225 4.03 -6.13 -13.02
N ILE A 226 4.28 -4.95 -12.46
CA ILE A 226 3.78 -3.66 -12.91
C ILE A 226 4.98 -2.87 -13.42
N ARG A 227 5.04 -2.67 -14.73
CA ARG A 227 6.16 -1.95 -15.36
C ARG A 227 5.93 -0.45 -15.27
N LEU A 228 6.84 0.24 -14.61
CA LEU A 228 6.88 1.69 -14.48
C LEU A 228 8.06 2.27 -15.25
N VAL A 229 8.17 3.61 -15.23
CA VAL A 229 9.28 4.30 -15.91
C VAL A 229 10.57 4.10 -15.13
N GLY A 230 11.41 3.20 -15.61
CA GLY A 230 12.76 2.95 -15.08
C GLY A 230 12.88 1.87 -14.01
N HIS A 231 11.78 1.28 -13.55
CA HIS A 231 11.75 0.16 -12.62
C HIS A 231 10.48 -0.68 -12.77
N SER A 232 10.40 -1.78 -12.05
CA SER A 232 9.20 -2.60 -11.96
C SER A 232 8.83 -2.85 -10.52
N GLU A 233 7.55 -2.73 -10.22
CA GLU A 233 6.92 -3.13 -8.96
C GLU A 233 6.20 -4.46 -9.13
N PHE A 234 5.77 -5.04 -8.01
CA PHE A 234 4.98 -6.28 -8.04
C PHE A 234 3.74 -6.15 -7.17
N THR A 235 2.59 -6.60 -7.69
CA THR A 235 1.38 -6.73 -6.87
C THR A 235 1.65 -7.65 -5.68
N ILE A 236 0.96 -7.43 -4.58
CA ILE A 236 1.19 -8.14 -3.32
C ILE A 236 0.18 -9.28 -3.13
N ARG A 237 0.68 -10.46 -2.77
CA ARG A 237 -0.17 -11.54 -2.29
C ARG A 237 -0.41 -11.38 -0.78
N PHE A 238 -1.51 -10.73 -0.42
CA PHE A 238 -1.84 -10.42 0.98
C PHE A 238 -2.08 -11.66 1.84
N SER A 239 -2.53 -12.76 1.24
CA SER A 239 -2.65 -14.03 1.95
C SER A 239 -1.31 -14.51 2.53
N HIS A 240 -0.17 -14.23 1.87
CA HIS A 240 1.16 -14.50 2.43
C HIS A 240 1.46 -13.63 3.66
N LEU A 241 1.12 -12.33 3.62
CA LEU A 241 1.31 -11.45 4.78
C LEU A 241 0.45 -11.86 5.96
N VAL A 242 -0.77 -12.35 5.70
CA VAL A 242 -1.65 -12.94 6.72
C VAL A 242 -1.04 -14.19 7.32
N ALA A 243 -0.43 -15.08 6.52
CA ALA A 243 0.24 -16.29 6.99
C ALA A 243 1.42 -15.95 7.92
N VAL A 244 2.26 -14.98 7.52
CA VAL A 244 3.35 -14.46 8.36
C VAL A 244 2.81 -13.93 9.69
N ALA A 245 1.83 -13.03 9.66
CA ALA A 245 1.24 -12.46 10.87
C ALA A 245 0.66 -13.55 11.81
N ARG A 246 0.03 -14.58 11.25
CA ARG A 246 -0.51 -15.71 12.00
C ARG A 246 0.58 -16.50 12.71
N ALA A 247 1.72 -16.74 12.07
CA ALA A 247 2.87 -17.44 12.68
C ALA A 247 3.39 -16.69 13.93
N PHE A 248 3.27 -15.35 13.95
CA PHE A 248 3.58 -14.52 15.12
C PHE A 248 2.39 -14.26 16.05
N GLN A 249 1.27 -14.97 15.87
CA GLN A 249 0.05 -14.82 16.68
C GLN A 249 -0.50 -13.38 16.68
N ARG A 250 -0.28 -12.64 15.56
CA ARG A 250 -0.81 -11.27 15.40
C ARG A 250 -2.24 -11.33 14.88
N ARG A 251 -3.08 -10.42 15.36
CA ARG A 251 -4.42 -10.23 14.81
C ARG A 251 -4.32 -9.45 13.50
N THR A 252 -5.12 -9.86 12.52
CA THR A 252 -5.17 -9.22 11.21
C THR A 252 -6.58 -8.84 10.81
N MET A 253 -6.71 -7.74 10.10
CA MET A 253 -7.92 -7.32 9.40
C MET A 253 -7.53 -6.92 7.98
N THR A 254 -8.36 -7.21 7.00
CA THR A 254 -8.12 -6.84 5.60
C THR A 254 -9.44 -6.60 4.88
N GLY A 255 -9.41 -5.82 3.81
CA GLY A 255 -10.57 -5.51 2.98
C GLY A 255 -10.20 -4.80 1.69
N ALA A 256 -11.19 -4.56 0.83
CA ALA A 256 -11.00 -3.77 -0.37
C ALA A 256 -10.80 -2.29 -0.03
N LEU A 257 -9.87 -1.62 -0.70
CA LEU A 257 -9.60 -0.20 -0.45
C LEU A 257 -10.83 0.68 -0.72
N MET A 258 -11.61 0.33 -1.74
CA MET A 258 -12.84 1.06 -2.11
C MET A 258 -13.90 1.11 -1.00
N GLU A 259 -13.91 0.12 -0.09
CA GLU A 259 -14.80 0.15 1.08
C GLU A 259 -14.32 1.18 2.11
N LEU A 260 -13.01 1.30 2.28
CA LEU A 260 -12.38 2.24 3.20
C LEU A 260 -12.61 3.69 2.74
N ILE A 261 -12.37 4.00 1.46
CA ILE A 261 -12.52 5.36 0.93
C ILE A 261 -13.99 5.77 0.73
N GLY A 262 -14.92 4.83 0.79
CA GLY A 262 -16.35 5.11 0.73
C GLY A 262 -16.84 5.63 -0.62
N LEU A 263 -16.71 4.82 -1.68
CA LEU A 263 -17.20 5.20 -3.02
C LEU A 263 -18.71 5.48 -3.05
N LYS A 264 -19.11 6.51 -3.81
CA LYS A 264 -20.49 6.71 -4.24
C LYS A 264 -20.88 5.59 -5.20
N LYS A 265 -21.96 4.92 -4.89
CA LYS A 265 -22.54 3.91 -5.80
C LYS A 265 -23.59 4.58 -6.66
N SER A 266 -23.46 4.46 -7.97
CA SER A 266 -24.49 4.89 -8.92
C SER A 266 -24.92 3.71 -9.80
N PRO A 267 -26.19 3.66 -10.23
CA PRO A 267 -26.67 2.62 -11.13
C PRO A 267 -25.87 2.52 -12.44
N GLY A 268 -25.33 3.64 -12.92
CA GLY A 268 -24.52 3.70 -14.12
C GLY A 268 -23.12 3.13 -13.99
N MET A 269 -22.55 3.02 -12.78
CA MET A 269 -21.19 2.52 -12.57
C MET A 269 -20.97 1.14 -13.16
N ASN A 270 -21.88 0.20 -12.91
CA ASN A 270 -21.79 -1.16 -13.45
C ASN A 270 -21.79 -1.14 -14.97
N PHE A 271 -22.68 -0.35 -15.58
CA PHE A 271 -22.77 -0.24 -17.05
C PHE A 271 -21.47 0.34 -17.64
N ILE A 272 -20.99 1.47 -17.09
CA ILE A 272 -19.76 2.13 -17.53
C ILE A 272 -18.59 1.16 -17.47
N PHE A 273 -18.42 0.51 -16.32
CA PHE A 273 -17.27 -0.37 -16.07
C PHE A 273 -17.34 -1.65 -16.90
N SER A 274 -18.50 -2.34 -16.93
CA SER A 274 -18.67 -3.62 -17.61
C SER A 274 -18.58 -3.52 -19.14
N ASN A 275 -19.00 -2.39 -19.70
CA ASN A 275 -19.00 -2.15 -21.15
C ASN A 275 -17.82 -1.30 -21.63
N ARG A 276 -17.01 -0.76 -20.72
CA ARG A 276 -15.93 0.20 -21.03
C ARG A 276 -16.45 1.37 -21.90
N ALA A 277 -17.67 1.82 -21.61
CA ALA A 277 -18.38 2.81 -22.40
C ALA A 277 -18.57 4.08 -21.57
N CYS A 278 -17.75 5.09 -21.83
CA CYS A 278 -17.85 6.41 -21.22
C CYS A 278 -18.46 7.39 -22.24
N ALA A 279 -19.49 8.10 -21.84
CA ALA A 279 -20.18 9.08 -22.68
C ALA A 279 -19.66 10.52 -22.44
N ASN A 280 -18.88 10.74 -21.38
CA ASN A 280 -18.33 12.03 -21.03
C ASN A 280 -17.15 11.87 -20.05
N GLU A 281 -16.39 12.95 -19.86
CA GLU A 281 -15.21 13.01 -19.01
C GLU A 281 -15.47 12.53 -17.55
N ALA A 282 -16.61 12.87 -16.96
CA ALA A 282 -16.95 12.42 -15.62
C ALA A 282 -17.05 10.89 -15.50
N GLN A 283 -17.54 10.23 -16.56
CA GLN A 283 -17.58 8.78 -16.62
C GLN A 283 -16.21 8.15 -16.86
N GLU A 284 -15.35 8.82 -17.64
CA GLU A 284 -13.95 8.39 -17.83
C GLU A 284 -13.19 8.42 -16.50
N ILE A 285 -13.34 9.49 -15.73
CA ILE A 285 -12.76 9.62 -14.38
C ILE A 285 -13.24 8.49 -13.45
N ILE A 286 -14.53 8.19 -13.46
CA ILE A 286 -15.09 7.09 -12.67
C ILE A 286 -14.50 5.75 -13.12
N PHE A 287 -14.43 5.51 -14.44
CA PHE A 287 -13.88 4.27 -14.99
C PHE A 287 -12.41 4.10 -14.60
N GLU A 288 -11.59 5.13 -14.80
CA GLU A 288 -10.17 5.13 -14.49
C GLU A 288 -9.93 4.84 -12.99
N LEU A 289 -10.65 5.54 -12.12
CA LEU A 289 -10.56 5.29 -10.69
C LEU A 289 -10.93 3.84 -10.34
N LEU A 290 -12.06 3.33 -10.83
CA LEU A 290 -12.52 1.98 -10.52
C LEU A 290 -11.57 0.91 -11.04
N ASP A 291 -11.04 1.08 -12.25
CA ASP A 291 -10.09 0.14 -12.86
C ASP A 291 -8.78 0.07 -12.06
N HIS A 292 -8.35 1.22 -11.54
CA HIS A 292 -7.15 1.30 -10.72
C HIS A 292 -7.34 0.70 -9.32
N ILE A 293 -8.39 1.13 -8.58
CA ILE A 293 -8.53 0.76 -7.16
C ILE A 293 -9.16 -0.62 -6.92
N ARG A 294 -9.73 -1.29 -7.94
CA ARG A 294 -10.39 -2.60 -7.76
C ARG A 294 -9.44 -3.70 -7.31
N GLU A 295 -8.15 -3.56 -7.57
CA GLU A 295 -7.12 -4.49 -7.13
C GLU A 295 -6.52 -4.11 -5.78
N TYR A 296 -6.80 -2.90 -5.24
CA TYR A 296 -6.22 -2.48 -3.97
C TYR A 296 -6.87 -3.15 -2.78
N ARG A 297 -6.01 -3.65 -1.89
CA ARG A 297 -6.39 -4.11 -0.55
C ARG A 297 -5.74 -3.25 0.51
N TRP A 298 -6.45 -3.12 1.62
CA TRP A 298 -5.84 -2.68 2.87
C TRP A 298 -5.63 -3.87 3.81
N PHE A 299 -4.63 -3.76 4.65
CA PHE A 299 -4.27 -4.76 5.64
C PHE A 299 -3.84 -4.06 6.93
N ILE A 300 -4.38 -4.49 8.05
CA ILE A 300 -3.98 -4.09 9.40
C ILE A 300 -3.52 -5.33 10.14
N MET A 301 -2.38 -5.20 10.82
CA MET A 301 -1.88 -6.17 11.76
C MET A 301 -1.61 -5.49 13.11
N HIS A 302 -2.08 -6.10 14.19
CA HIS A 302 -1.92 -5.53 15.52
C HIS A 302 -1.85 -6.55 16.65
#